data_9109ff262abcc8843a53935bfd09346e
#
_entry.id   9109ff262abcc8843a53935bfd09346e
#
_cell.length_a   1.000
_cell.length_b   1.000
_cell.length_c   1.000
_cell.angle_alpha   90.00
_cell.angle_beta   90.00
_cell.angle_gamma   90.00
#
_symmetry.space_group_name_H-M   'P 1'
#
loop_
_entity.id
_entity.type
_entity.pdbx_description
1 polymer ?
#
loop_
_entity_poly.entity_id
_entity_poly.type
_entity_poly.pdbx_seq_one_letter_code
_entity_poly.pdbx_strand_id
1 'polypeptide(L)'
;YIRKKHNVLIGERTAEQLKISIGCVYERTEEDKKIRPESVEIRGRSLVSGLPKTLTITADEMFEAFEEPAYSIVDAVKAVLEKTPPELVGDISEKGIVMTGGGSLVWGLDRLIACETGIHCEVADDTISCVAIGTGKSLDMLDILMDGSARNKYYKQ
;
A
#
# COMPACT_ATOMS: atom_id res chain seq x y z
N TYR A 1 -2.55 14.37 10.97
CA TYR A 1 -1.15 14.62 11.32
C TYR A 1 -0.76 16.08 11.08
N ILE A 2 -0.91 16.61 9.88
CA ILE A 2 -0.59 18.00 9.54
C ILE A 2 -1.38 19.00 10.41
N ARG A 3 -2.65 18.69 10.67
CA ARG A 3 -3.46 19.48 11.58
C ARG A 3 -2.90 19.52 13.00
N LYS A 4 -2.47 18.37 13.53
CA LYS A 4 -1.93 18.25 14.89
C LYS A 4 -0.56 18.92 15.03
N LYS A 5 0.35 18.69 14.06
CA LYS A 5 1.75 19.13 14.15
C LYS A 5 1.94 20.58 13.72
N HIS A 6 1.26 21.02 12.66
CA HIS A 6 1.48 22.34 12.04
C HIS A 6 0.35 23.35 12.26
N ASN A 7 -0.76 22.94 12.87
CA ASN A 7 -1.99 23.75 13.01
C ASN A 7 -2.50 24.28 11.66
N VAL A 8 -2.40 23.45 10.61
CA VAL A 8 -2.86 23.76 9.26
C VAL A 8 -3.83 22.70 8.78
N LEU A 9 -4.93 23.15 8.18
CA LEU A 9 -5.89 22.28 7.53
C LEU A 9 -5.57 22.21 6.03
N ILE A 10 -5.47 21.00 5.51
CA ILE A 10 -5.31 20.71 4.08
C ILE A 10 -6.52 19.93 3.57
N GLY A 11 -6.78 19.99 2.26
CA GLY A 11 -7.83 19.21 1.62
C GLY A 11 -7.36 17.79 1.28
N GLU A 12 -8.32 16.88 1.04
CA GLU A 12 -8.06 15.48 0.69
C GLU A 12 -7.14 15.36 -0.54
N ARG A 13 -7.38 16.15 -1.57
CA ARG A 13 -6.53 16.17 -2.77
C ARG A 13 -5.07 16.49 -2.47
N THR A 14 -4.82 17.46 -1.57
CA THR A 14 -3.46 17.81 -1.15
C THR A 14 -2.82 16.67 -0.35
N ALA A 15 -3.58 16.03 0.54
CA ALA A 15 -3.12 14.88 1.30
C ALA A 15 -2.79 13.69 0.37
N GLU A 16 -3.61 13.43 -0.64
CA GLU A 16 -3.36 12.40 -1.64
C GLU A 16 -2.09 12.70 -2.47
N GLN A 17 -1.92 13.94 -2.91
CA GLN A 17 -0.70 14.36 -3.62
C GLN A 17 0.56 14.16 -2.76
N LEU A 18 0.51 14.48 -1.47
CA LEU A 18 1.61 14.21 -0.54
C LEU A 18 1.90 12.72 -0.43
N LYS A 19 0.85 11.90 -0.25
CA LYS A 19 0.98 10.43 -0.21
C LYS A 19 1.69 9.89 -1.45
N ILE A 20 1.29 10.33 -2.64
CA ILE A 20 1.84 9.87 -3.91
C ILE A 20 3.29 10.33 -4.09
N SER A 21 3.61 11.57 -3.73
CA SER A 21 4.92 12.18 -4.02
C SER A 21 6.02 11.77 -3.03
N ILE A 22 5.74 11.82 -1.74
CA ILE A 22 6.72 11.60 -0.67
C ILE A 22 6.28 10.60 0.40
N GLY A 23 5.09 9.97 0.24
CA GLY A 23 4.59 8.97 1.18
C GLY A 23 5.54 7.76 1.26
N CYS A 24 5.94 7.38 2.47
CA CYS A 24 6.80 6.23 2.74
C CYS A 24 6.43 5.61 4.09
N VAL A 25 6.62 4.29 4.20
CA VAL A 25 6.33 3.48 5.40
C VAL A 25 7.50 2.58 5.79
N TYR A 26 8.63 2.73 5.12
CA TYR A 26 9.86 1.98 5.40
C TYR A 26 11.06 2.92 5.30
N GLU A 27 12.15 2.62 5.98
CA GLU A 27 13.37 3.44 5.94
C GLU A 27 13.90 3.57 4.51
N ARG A 28 14.21 4.81 4.12
CA ARG A 28 14.72 5.13 2.79
C ARG A 28 16.22 4.98 2.76
N THR A 29 16.73 4.22 1.80
CA THR A 29 18.16 4.15 1.52
C THR A 29 18.66 5.42 0.83
N GLU A 30 19.98 5.63 0.78
CA GLU A 30 20.56 6.74 0.03
C GLU A 30 20.25 6.71 -1.48
N GLU A 31 19.98 5.53 -2.04
CA GLU A 31 19.55 5.38 -3.42
C GLU A 31 18.10 5.82 -3.62
N ASP A 32 17.24 5.47 -2.67
CA ASP A 32 15.83 5.86 -2.68
C ASP A 32 15.66 7.39 -2.59
N LYS A 33 16.51 8.07 -1.83
CA LYS A 33 16.53 9.54 -1.71
C LYS A 33 16.89 10.24 -3.03
N LYS A 34 17.64 9.57 -3.92
CA LYS A 34 17.96 10.12 -5.25
C LYS A 34 16.80 10.05 -6.23
N ILE A 35 15.89 9.11 -6.03
CA ILE A 35 14.79 8.85 -6.96
C ILE A 35 13.53 9.65 -6.59
N ARG A 36 13.32 9.93 -5.31
CA ARG A 36 12.13 10.62 -4.80
C ARG A 36 12.49 11.89 -4.06
N PRO A 37 11.66 12.93 -4.14
CA PRO A 37 11.90 14.17 -3.41
C PRO A 37 11.91 13.92 -1.90
N GLU A 38 12.76 14.65 -1.18
CA GLU A 38 12.83 14.59 0.29
C GLU A 38 11.73 15.44 0.95
N SER A 39 11.22 16.43 0.23
CA SER A 39 10.18 17.31 0.74
C SER A 39 9.31 17.87 -0.38
N VAL A 40 8.11 18.30 -0.01
CA VAL A 40 7.15 18.93 -0.91
C VAL A 40 6.54 20.14 -0.23
N GLU A 41 6.41 21.23 -0.97
CA GLU A 41 5.73 22.44 -0.52
C GLU A 41 4.23 22.33 -0.80
N ILE A 42 3.41 22.59 0.22
CA ILE A 42 1.95 22.54 0.14
C ILE A 42 1.34 23.81 0.67
N ARG A 43 0.07 24.05 0.30
CA ARG A 43 -0.72 25.17 0.82
C ARG A 43 -1.93 24.64 1.58
N GLY A 44 -2.19 25.24 2.73
CA GLY A 44 -3.34 24.97 3.55
C GLY A 44 -3.86 26.22 4.24
N ARG A 45 -4.87 26.06 5.09
CA ARG A 45 -5.41 27.14 5.90
C ARG A 45 -4.91 27.02 7.34
N SER A 46 -4.27 28.07 7.83
CA SER A 46 -3.86 28.15 9.24
C SER A 46 -5.09 28.12 10.16
N LEU A 47 -5.07 27.25 11.14
CA LEU A 47 -6.12 27.16 12.16
C LEU A 47 -6.04 28.28 13.18
N VAL A 48 -4.88 28.95 13.30
CA VAL A 48 -4.65 30.01 14.25
C VAL A 48 -5.13 31.39 13.66
N SER A 49 -4.75 31.66 12.40
CA SER A 49 -5.05 32.96 11.76
C SER A 49 -6.21 32.89 10.77
N GLY A 50 -6.64 31.71 10.35
CA GLY A 50 -7.64 31.53 9.31
C GLY A 50 -7.12 31.79 7.88
N LEU A 51 -5.89 32.26 7.74
CA LEU A 51 -5.29 32.67 6.46
C LEU A 51 -4.60 31.54 5.74
N PRO A 52 -4.40 31.66 4.41
CA PRO A 52 -3.56 30.70 3.67
C PRO A 52 -2.14 30.66 4.25
N LYS A 53 -1.60 29.45 4.40
CA LYS A 53 -0.25 29.22 4.88
C LYS A 53 0.41 28.17 4.00
N THR A 54 1.65 28.44 3.59
CA THR A 54 2.51 27.50 2.90
C THR A 54 3.36 26.73 3.91
N LEU A 55 3.54 25.43 3.68
CA LEU A 55 4.34 24.51 4.50
C LEU A 55 5.21 23.67 3.60
N THR A 56 6.41 23.34 4.08
CA THR A 56 7.25 22.28 3.51
C THR A 56 7.08 21.03 4.38
N ILE A 57 6.64 19.94 3.79
CA ILE A 57 6.48 18.65 4.45
C ILE A 57 7.60 17.73 3.98
N THR A 58 8.25 17.05 4.90
CA THR A 58 9.35 16.13 4.62
C THR A 58 8.87 14.68 4.51
N ALA A 59 9.68 13.83 3.87
CA ALA A 59 9.43 12.39 3.82
C ALA A 59 9.45 11.75 5.22
N ASP A 60 10.27 12.26 6.14
CA ASP A 60 10.31 11.78 7.53
C ASP A 60 9.00 12.09 8.27
N GLU A 61 8.40 13.25 8.00
CA GLU A 61 7.09 13.58 8.53
C GLU A 61 5.98 12.69 7.96
N MET A 62 6.10 12.28 6.69
CA MET A 62 5.18 11.33 6.09
C MET A 62 5.36 9.93 6.66
N PHE A 63 6.60 9.51 6.91
CA PHE A 63 6.90 8.25 7.60
C PHE A 63 6.23 8.21 8.98
N GLU A 64 6.42 9.25 9.79
CA GLU A 64 5.78 9.38 11.11
C GLU A 64 4.23 9.36 11.00
N ALA A 65 3.68 10.04 9.98
CA ALA A 65 2.22 10.11 9.79
C ALA A 65 1.61 8.78 9.34
N PHE A 66 2.36 7.94 8.64
CA PHE A 66 1.89 6.66 8.11
C PHE A 66 2.21 5.45 8.99
N GLU A 67 3.01 5.60 10.03
CA GLU A 67 3.43 4.51 10.90
C GLU A 67 2.24 3.70 11.43
N GLU A 68 1.31 4.35 12.12
CA GLU A 68 0.13 3.70 12.70
C GLU A 68 -0.77 3.02 11.65
N PRO A 69 -1.18 3.69 10.54
CA PRO A 69 -1.95 3.06 9.49
C PRO A 69 -1.23 1.89 8.81
N ALA A 70 0.08 1.98 8.60
CA ALA A 70 0.85 0.91 7.97
C ALA A 70 0.92 -0.34 8.86
N TYR A 71 1.21 -0.17 10.14
CA TYR A 71 1.21 -1.30 11.08
C TYR A 71 -0.18 -1.91 11.26
N SER A 72 -1.26 -1.13 11.19
CA SER A 72 -2.61 -1.67 11.18
C SER A 72 -2.87 -2.59 9.99
N ILE A 73 -2.29 -2.30 8.81
CA ILE A 73 -2.35 -3.19 7.64
C ILE A 73 -1.53 -4.47 7.91
N VAL A 74 -0.32 -4.33 8.43
CA VAL A 74 0.56 -5.47 8.77
C VAL A 74 -0.13 -6.41 9.76
N ASP A 75 -0.74 -5.88 10.80
CA ASP A 75 -1.48 -6.65 11.79
C ASP A 75 -2.66 -7.41 11.17
N ALA A 76 -3.37 -6.77 10.23
CA ALA A 76 -4.44 -7.43 9.49
C ALA A 76 -3.90 -8.60 8.62
N VAL A 77 -2.74 -8.44 7.98
CA VAL A 77 -2.08 -9.51 7.22
C VAL A 77 -1.69 -10.66 8.15
N LYS A 78 -1.04 -10.37 9.29
CA LYS A 78 -0.66 -11.37 10.30
C LYS A 78 -1.88 -12.14 10.81
N ALA A 79 -2.98 -11.43 11.11
CA ALA A 79 -4.22 -12.05 11.59
C ALA A 79 -4.89 -12.97 10.55
N VAL A 80 -4.70 -12.70 9.26
CA VAL A 80 -5.16 -13.61 8.18
C VAL A 80 -4.26 -14.85 8.12
N LEU A 81 -2.94 -14.68 8.15
CA LEU A 81 -1.98 -15.79 8.13
C LEU A 81 -2.18 -16.75 9.32
N GLU A 82 -2.41 -16.22 10.52
CA GLU A 82 -2.68 -17.01 11.74
C GLU A 82 -3.94 -17.88 11.62
N LYS A 83 -4.96 -17.42 10.89
CA LYS A 83 -6.21 -18.15 10.67
C LYS A 83 -6.16 -19.08 9.46
N THR A 84 -5.10 -19.01 8.66
CA THR A 84 -4.93 -19.81 7.46
C THR A 84 -4.42 -21.21 7.83
N PRO A 85 -4.96 -22.29 7.23
CA PRO A 85 -4.45 -23.65 7.45
C PRO A 85 -2.96 -23.76 7.16
N PRO A 86 -2.19 -24.55 7.96
CA PRO A 86 -0.74 -24.66 7.83
C PRO A 86 -0.23 -25.02 6.44
N GLU A 87 -0.97 -25.86 5.71
CA GLU A 87 -0.61 -26.30 4.35
C GLU A 87 -0.65 -25.09 3.38
N LEU A 88 -1.66 -24.22 3.52
CA LEU A 88 -1.78 -23.03 2.69
C LEU A 88 -0.76 -21.95 3.09
N VAL A 89 -0.40 -21.86 4.36
CA VAL A 89 0.68 -20.97 4.81
C VAL A 89 2.01 -21.39 4.19
N GLY A 90 2.27 -22.71 4.06
CA GLY A 90 3.43 -23.24 3.34
C GLY A 90 3.47 -22.75 1.88
N ASP A 91 2.35 -22.87 1.16
CA ASP A 91 2.22 -22.41 -0.22
C ASP A 91 2.42 -20.87 -0.33
N ILE A 92 1.87 -20.09 0.61
CA ILE A 92 2.03 -18.64 0.65
C ILE A 92 3.51 -18.28 0.90
N SER A 93 4.19 -19.01 1.77
CA SER A 93 5.61 -18.77 2.06
C SER A 93 6.50 -18.98 0.83
N GLU A 94 6.15 -19.94 -0.05
CA GLU A 94 6.88 -20.20 -1.30
C GLU A 94 6.53 -19.21 -2.41
N LYS A 95 5.23 -18.88 -2.56
CA LYS A 95 4.73 -18.03 -3.66
C LYS A 95 4.81 -16.56 -3.37
N GLY A 96 4.82 -16.17 -2.10
CA GLY A 96 4.80 -14.78 -1.67
C GLY A 96 3.40 -14.15 -1.62
N ILE A 97 3.39 -12.87 -1.28
CA ILE A 97 2.21 -12.00 -1.21
C ILE A 97 2.27 -11.01 -2.37
N VAL A 98 1.22 -10.93 -3.18
CA VAL A 98 1.11 -9.96 -4.26
C VAL A 98 0.13 -8.86 -3.84
N MET A 99 0.62 -7.61 -3.82
CA MET A 99 -0.19 -6.44 -3.49
C MET A 99 -0.76 -5.79 -4.74
N THR A 100 -2.01 -5.36 -4.67
CA THR A 100 -2.72 -4.68 -5.75
C THR A 100 -3.45 -3.42 -5.25
N GLY A 101 -3.93 -2.60 -6.18
CA GLY A 101 -4.61 -1.36 -5.87
C GLY A 101 -3.65 -0.18 -5.62
N GLY A 102 -4.16 1.04 -5.69
CA GLY A 102 -3.35 2.25 -5.57
C GLY A 102 -2.66 2.41 -4.20
N GLY A 103 -3.19 1.80 -3.13
CA GLY A 103 -2.57 1.80 -1.81
C GLY A 103 -1.24 1.03 -1.76
N SER A 104 -1.09 -0.01 -2.58
CA SER A 104 0.15 -0.81 -2.67
C SER A 104 1.35 -0.02 -3.19
N LEU A 105 1.09 1.12 -3.85
CA LEU A 105 2.12 2.02 -4.38
C LEU A 105 2.75 2.93 -3.31
N VAL A 106 2.26 2.90 -2.07
CA VAL A 106 2.93 3.60 -0.97
C VAL A 106 4.31 2.97 -0.78
N TRP A 107 5.32 3.83 -0.87
CA TRP A 107 6.70 3.37 -0.91
C TRP A 107 7.11 2.59 0.35
N GLY A 108 7.67 1.41 0.15
CA GLY A 108 8.18 0.55 1.19
C GLY A 108 7.13 -0.30 1.91
N LEU A 109 5.86 -0.28 1.49
CA LEU A 109 4.83 -1.12 2.11
C LEU A 109 5.09 -2.62 1.85
N ASP A 110 5.58 -2.97 0.67
CA ASP A 110 6.07 -4.30 0.32
C ASP A 110 7.19 -4.77 1.24
N ARG A 111 8.19 -3.90 1.44
CA ARG A 111 9.34 -4.16 2.34
C ARG A 111 8.89 -4.30 3.79
N LEU A 112 7.98 -3.44 4.25
CA LEU A 112 7.43 -3.50 5.60
C LEU A 112 6.70 -4.82 5.84
N ILE A 113 5.79 -5.21 4.95
CA ILE A 113 5.05 -6.48 5.07
C ILE A 113 6.02 -7.66 5.02
N ALA A 114 6.98 -7.67 4.09
CA ALA A 114 7.98 -8.75 4.00
C ALA A 114 8.85 -8.85 5.27
N CYS A 115 9.28 -7.73 5.83
CA CYS A 115 10.06 -7.69 7.06
C CYS A 115 9.26 -8.24 8.26
N GLU A 116 8.00 -7.85 8.37
CA GLU A 116 7.14 -8.17 9.51
C GLU A 116 6.54 -9.57 9.48
N THR A 117 6.39 -10.16 8.28
CA THR A 117 5.80 -11.50 8.09
C THR A 117 6.85 -12.58 7.79
N GLY A 118 8.04 -12.19 7.33
CA GLY A 118 9.05 -13.10 6.81
C GLY A 118 8.70 -13.70 5.45
N ILE A 119 7.62 -13.24 4.80
CA ILE A 119 7.15 -13.74 3.50
C ILE A 119 7.48 -12.70 2.43
N HIS A 120 8.01 -13.16 1.29
CA HIS A 120 8.27 -12.27 0.15
C HIS A 120 6.99 -11.53 -0.26
N CYS A 121 7.09 -10.23 -0.46
CA CYS A 121 5.96 -9.39 -0.84
C CYS A 121 6.35 -8.53 -2.04
N GLU A 122 5.51 -8.52 -3.06
CA GLU A 122 5.72 -7.74 -4.28
C GLU A 122 4.48 -6.94 -4.67
N VAL A 123 4.71 -5.89 -5.45
CA VAL A 123 3.65 -5.04 -6.00
C VAL A 123 3.40 -5.49 -7.45
N ALA A 124 2.15 -5.74 -7.81
CA ALA A 124 1.78 -6.14 -9.18
C ALA A 124 2.15 -5.04 -10.19
N ASP A 125 2.52 -5.42 -11.42
CA ASP A 125 2.96 -4.50 -12.49
C ASP A 125 1.93 -3.39 -12.79
N ASP A 126 0.66 -3.73 -12.86
CA ASP A 126 -0.45 -2.77 -13.04
C ASP A 126 -1.44 -2.87 -11.90
N THR A 127 -1.06 -2.31 -10.75
CA THR A 127 -1.83 -2.42 -9.52
C THR A 127 -3.23 -1.82 -9.61
N ILE A 128 -3.42 -0.81 -10.44
CA ILE A 128 -4.69 -0.06 -10.51
C ILE A 128 -5.69 -0.81 -11.40
N SER A 129 -5.22 -1.38 -12.52
CA SER A 129 -6.07 -2.02 -13.52
C SER A 129 -6.20 -3.53 -13.34
N CYS A 130 -5.38 -4.18 -12.48
CA CYS A 130 -5.33 -5.64 -12.37
C CYS A 130 -6.70 -6.28 -12.05
N VAL A 131 -7.53 -5.64 -11.24
CA VAL A 131 -8.88 -6.13 -10.92
C VAL A 131 -9.78 -6.06 -12.16
N ALA A 132 -9.77 -4.94 -12.90
CA ALA A 132 -10.54 -4.79 -14.13
C ALA A 132 -10.10 -5.78 -15.21
N ILE A 133 -8.78 -5.93 -15.39
CA ILE A 133 -8.19 -6.90 -16.34
C ILE A 133 -8.55 -8.33 -15.93
N GLY A 134 -8.43 -8.67 -14.65
CA GLY A 134 -8.78 -9.99 -14.13
C GLY A 134 -10.27 -10.30 -14.32
N THR A 135 -11.14 -9.34 -14.06
CA THR A 135 -12.58 -9.46 -14.31
C THR A 135 -12.87 -9.67 -15.80
N GLY A 136 -12.20 -8.90 -16.69
CA GLY A 136 -12.30 -9.10 -18.12
C GLY A 136 -11.90 -10.51 -18.55
N LYS A 137 -10.74 -10.97 -18.09
CA LYS A 137 -10.27 -12.35 -18.38
C LYS A 137 -11.21 -13.43 -17.83
N SER A 138 -11.88 -13.19 -16.70
CA SER A 138 -12.85 -14.16 -16.14
C SER A 138 -14.08 -14.33 -17.01
N LEU A 139 -14.46 -13.32 -17.82
CA LEU A 139 -15.55 -13.44 -18.79
C LEU A 139 -15.25 -14.45 -19.90
N ASP A 140 -13.97 -14.54 -20.33
CA ASP A 140 -13.53 -15.52 -21.33
C ASP A 140 -13.52 -16.96 -20.79
N MET A 141 -13.62 -17.12 -19.46
CA MET A 141 -13.60 -18.38 -18.75
C MET A 141 -14.94 -18.73 -18.09
N LEU A 142 -16.02 -18.01 -18.43
CA LEU A 142 -17.34 -18.15 -17.78
C LEU A 142 -17.83 -19.61 -17.82
N ASP A 143 -17.73 -20.29 -18.95
CA ASP A 143 -18.17 -21.66 -19.11
C ASP A 143 -17.45 -22.61 -18.13
N ILE A 144 -16.16 -22.39 -17.91
CA ILE A 144 -15.32 -23.18 -16.98
C ILE A 144 -15.69 -22.84 -15.52
N LEU A 145 -15.94 -21.59 -15.22
CA LEU A 145 -16.29 -21.11 -13.87
C LEU A 145 -17.72 -21.56 -13.48
N MET A 146 -18.65 -21.53 -14.43
CA MET A 146 -20.06 -21.93 -14.21
C MET A 146 -20.22 -23.45 -14.09
N ASP A 147 -19.43 -24.23 -14.83
CA ASP A 147 -19.51 -25.71 -14.85
C ASP A 147 -18.91 -26.38 -13.60
N GLY A 148 -18.39 -25.62 -12.64
CA GLY A 148 -17.82 -26.15 -11.39
C GLY A 148 -16.59 -27.05 -11.57
N SER A 149 -16.17 -27.31 -12.81
CA SER A 149 -15.02 -28.16 -13.14
C SER A 149 -13.66 -27.49 -12.86
N ALA A 150 -13.65 -26.17 -12.68
CA ALA A 150 -12.45 -25.42 -12.30
C ALA A 150 -11.87 -25.86 -10.95
N ARG A 151 -12.69 -26.37 -10.04
CA ARG A 151 -12.23 -26.92 -8.75
C ARG A 151 -11.26 -28.11 -8.86
N ASN A 152 -11.28 -28.84 -9.96
CA ASN A 152 -10.52 -30.10 -10.09
C ASN A 152 -9.21 -29.97 -10.89
N LYS A 153 -8.97 -28.85 -11.57
CA LYS A 153 -7.79 -28.69 -12.45
C LYS A 153 -6.58 -28.07 -11.75
N TYR A 154 -6.80 -27.26 -10.72
CA TYR A 154 -5.73 -26.60 -9.98
C TYR A 154 -5.21 -27.39 -8.77
N TYR A 155 -5.87 -28.50 -8.38
CA TYR A 155 -5.45 -29.38 -7.28
C TYR A 155 -4.80 -30.67 -7.76
N LYS A 156 -4.43 -30.80 -9.05
CA LYS A 156 -3.81 -32.01 -9.62
C LYS A 156 -2.42 -31.78 -10.22
N GLN A 157 -1.71 -30.74 -9.81
CA GLN A 157 -0.28 -30.60 -10.12
C GLN A 157 0.52 -30.50 -8.84
#